data_b1651997e7975050da2edbacb2ab92b0
#
_entry.id   b1651997e7975050da2edbacb2ab92b0
#
_cell.length_a   1.000
_cell.length_b   1.000
_cell.length_c   1.000
_cell.angle_alpha   90.00
_cell.angle_beta   90.00
_cell.angle_gamma   90.00
#
_symmetry.space_group_name_H-M   'P 1'
#
loop_
_entity.id
_entity.type
_entity.pdbx_description
1 polymer ?
#
loop_
_entity_poly.entity_id
_entity_poly.type
_entity_poly.pdbx_seq_one_letter_code
_entity_poly.pdbx_strand_id
1 'polypeptide(L)'
;MTHRVSYRVDVLRRGAKFSELRWLKDSAPDVLVDASGNIMGSLGGTFMHNHDIEYLSDELQPVLELDGQEYPLGVYRITTYSDTISAQGHFLRLDAYDRSWMIQTIKTEGILHLAAGTNYISAVQQLMTQAGIGLVIATPTAETLQTDREDWQEGTDYLTICNQLLGEINY
;
A
#
# COMPACT_ATOMS: atom_id res chain seq x y z
N MET A 1 25.37 8.27 24.35
CA MET A 1 25.41 8.57 22.91
C MET A 1 24.06 9.15 22.52
N THR A 2 24.03 10.30 21.86
CA THR A 2 22.78 10.91 21.41
C THR A 2 22.59 10.52 19.93
N HIS A 3 21.57 9.73 19.62
CA HIS A 3 21.23 9.40 18.24
C HIS A 3 20.55 10.58 17.57
N ARG A 4 20.89 10.81 16.30
CA ARG A 4 20.20 11.78 15.46
C ARG A 4 19.11 11.07 14.67
N VAL A 5 17.88 11.47 14.89
CA VAL A 5 16.71 10.94 14.19
C VAL A 5 16.09 12.05 13.36
N SER A 6 15.86 11.81 12.09
CA SER A 6 15.07 12.68 11.21
C SER A 6 14.07 11.85 10.42
N TYR A 7 13.05 12.53 9.91
CA TYR A 7 11.95 11.92 9.18
C TYR A 7 11.58 12.80 8.00
N ARG A 8 11.31 12.19 6.85
CA ARG A 8 10.84 12.89 5.65
C ARG A 8 9.82 12.05 4.88
N VAL A 9 9.06 12.68 4.01
CA VAL A 9 8.16 12.00 3.08
C VAL A 9 8.56 12.37 1.67
N ASP A 10 9.10 11.41 0.94
CA ASP A 10 9.49 11.56 -0.45
C ASP A 10 8.26 11.34 -1.35
N VAL A 11 8.13 12.13 -2.41
CA VAL A 11 7.17 11.92 -3.50
C VAL A 11 7.88 11.14 -4.58
N LEU A 12 7.33 9.98 -4.93
CA LEU A 12 7.86 9.12 -5.98
C LEU A 12 7.02 9.29 -7.26
N ARG A 13 7.68 9.57 -8.36
CA ARG A 13 7.10 9.58 -9.69
C ARG A 13 7.75 8.49 -10.53
N ARG A 14 6.95 7.50 -10.98
CA ARG A 14 7.44 6.32 -11.72
C ARG A 14 8.53 5.55 -10.95
N GLY A 15 8.37 5.45 -9.61
CA GLY A 15 9.30 4.73 -8.74
C GLY A 15 10.60 5.46 -8.39
N ALA A 16 10.81 6.70 -8.87
CA ALA A 16 11.98 7.51 -8.54
C ALA A 16 11.59 8.71 -7.67
N LYS A 17 12.46 9.11 -6.73
CA LYS A 17 12.23 10.32 -5.94
C LYS A 17 12.17 11.54 -6.86
N PHE A 18 11.03 12.24 -6.82
CA PHE A 18 10.76 13.45 -7.61
C PHE A 18 10.84 14.70 -6.74
N SER A 19 10.23 14.69 -5.57
CA SER A 19 10.24 15.82 -4.64
C SER A 19 10.06 15.31 -3.20
N GLU A 20 9.91 16.24 -2.26
CA GLU A 20 9.72 15.96 -0.84
C GLU A 20 8.56 16.80 -0.29
N LEU A 21 7.70 16.17 0.51
CA LEU A 21 6.64 16.85 1.22
C LEU A 21 7.17 17.51 2.49
N ARG A 22 6.74 18.75 2.72
CA ARG A 22 7.05 19.52 3.93
C ARG A 22 5.78 19.65 4.76
N TRP A 23 5.92 19.62 6.08
CA TRP A 23 4.83 19.85 7.03
C TRP A 23 5.20 20.91 8.06
N LEU A 24 4.22 21.36 8.82
CA LEU A 24 4.47 22.27 9.93
C LEU A 24 5.16 21.53 11.08
N LYS A 25 5.99 22.26 11.84
CA LYS A 25 6.85 21.69 12.89
C LYS A 25 6.12 20.77 13.88
N ASP A 26 4.86 21.07 14.18
CA ASP A 26 4.07 20.35 15.19
C ASP A 26 2.99 19.42 14.57
N SER A 27 3.06 19.15 13.26
CA SER A 27 2.09 18.36 12.52
C SER A 27 2.76 17.26 11.67
N ALA A 28 3.72 16.54 12.29
CA ALA A 28 4.36 15.43 11.60
C ALA A 28 3.32 14.41 11.11
N PRO A 29 3.48 13.87 9.91
CA PRO A 29 2.56 12.85 9.40
C PRO A 29 2.69 11.55 10.20
N ASP A 30 1.57 10.84 10.29
CA ASP A 30 1.49 9.54 10.94
C ASP A 30 1.68 8.43 9.92
N VAL A 31 2.55 7.47 10.22
CA VAL A 31 2.67 6.19 9.51
C VAL A 31 2.22 5.09 10.45
N LEU A 32 1.15 4.42 10.07
CA LEU A 32 0.64 3.27 10.80
C LEU A 32 0.91 2.00 10.00
N VAL A 33 1.43 0.98 10.68
CA VAL A 33 1.57 -0.38 10.13
C VAL A 33 0.80 -1.32 11.05
N ASP A 34 -0.25 -1.94 10.53
CA ASP A 34 -1.08 -2.90 11.24
C ASP A 34 -1.01 -4.25 10.53
N ALA A 35 -0.23 -5.18 11.10
CA ALA A 35 -0.06 -6.52 10.53
C ALA A 35 -1.32 -7.39 10.64
N SER A 36 -2.33 -6.97 11.44
CA SER A 36 -3.61 -7.67 11.57
C SER A 36 -4.71 -7.10 10.68
N GLY A 37 -4.48 -5.93 10.08
CA GLY A 37 -5.42 -5.27 9.19
C GLY A 37 -5.41 -5.85 7.78
N ASN A 38 -6.52 -5.75 7.06
CA ASN A 38 -6.58 -6.08 5.63
C ASN A 38 -5.67 -5.15 4.80
N ILE A 39 -5.65 -3.87 5.14
CA ILE A 39 -4.69 -2.89 4.63
C ILE A 39 -3.62 -2.72 5.69
N MET A 40 -2.40 -3.17 5.38
CA MET A 40 -1.31 -3.22 6.36
C MET A 40 -0.73 -1.85 6.68
N GLY A 41 -0.70 -0.92 5.74
CA GLY A 41 -0.04 0.36 5.92
C GLY A 41 -0.89 1.56 5.53
N SER A 42 -0.87 2.60 6.36
CA SER A 42 -1.45 3.90 6.05
C SER A 42 -0.50 5.04 6.39
N LEU A 43 -0.59 6.11 5.63
CA LEU A 43 0.11 7.37 5.84
C LEU A 43 -0.93 8.50 5.80
N GLY A 44 -1.00 9.29 6.85
CA GLY A 44 -1.88 10.45 6.95
C GLY A 44 -1.15 11.68 7.44
N GLY A 45 -1.53 12.86 6.95
CA GLY A 45 -0.93 14.10 7.45
C GLY A 45 -1.37 15.36 6.72
N THR A 46 -0.96 16.50 7.30
CA THR A 46 -1.16 17.80 6.69
C THR A 46 0.19 18.37 6.27
N PHE A 47 0.32 18.64 5.00
CA PHE A 47 1.54 19.10 4.36
C PHE A 47 1.38 20.54 3.85
N MET A 48 2.49 21.22 3.64
CA MET A 48 2.50 22.44 2.84
C MET A 48 2.16 22.08 1.40
N HIS A 49 1.27 22.86 0.78
CA HIS A 49 0.84 22.59 -0.59
C HIS A 49 2.04 22.53 -1.55
N ASN A 50 2.06 21.48 -2.38
CA ASN A 50 3.05 21.30 -3.42
C ASN A 50 2.31 21.18 -4.77
N HIS A 51 2.47 22.18 -5.63
CA HIS A 51 1.79 22.27 -6.93
C HIS A 51 2.24 21.21 -7.96
N ASP A 52 3.36 20.53 -7.68
CA ASP A 52 3.94 19.58 -8.63
C ASP A 52 3.46 18.12 -8.41
N ILE A 53 2.59 17.88 -7.41
CA ILE A 53 2.08 16.53 -7.13
C ILE A 53 0.96 16.17 -8.07
N GLU A 54 1.08 14.99 -8.67
CA GLU A 54 0.03 14.33 -9.44
C GLU A 54 -0.69 13.29 -8.58
N TYR A 55 -1.78 13.68 -7.92
CA TYR A 55 -2.45 12.86 -6.88
C TYR A 55 -2.89 11.47 -7.33
N LEU A 56 -3.11 11.26 -8.63
CA LEU A 56 -3.55 9.97 -9.17
C LEU A 56 -2.40 9.03 -9.53
N SER A 57 -1.19 9.55 -9.72
CA SER A 57 -0.05 8.78 -10.24
C SER A 57 1.17 8.76 -9.34
N ASP A 58 1.38 9.81 -8.54
CA ASP A 58 2.50 9.86 -7.61
C ASP A 58 2.24 9.00 -6.39
N GLU A 59 3.31 8.46 -5.83
CA GLU A 59 3.30 7.66 -4.61
C GLU A 59 4.12 8.38 -3.53
N LEU A 60 3.84 8.08 -2.27
CA LEU A 60 4.52 8.66 -1.12
C LEU A 60 5.41 7.59 -0.45
N GLN A 61 6.64 7.97 -0.11
CA GLN A 61 7.55 7.10 0.62
C GLN A 61 8.05 7.82 1.88
N PRO A 62 7.50 7.50 3.06
CA PRO A 62 8.08 7.96 4.31
C PRO A 62 9.43 7.28 4.53
N VAL A 63 10.40 8.08 4.96
CA VAL A 63 11.77 7.62 5.22
C VAL A 63 12.18 8.08 6.61
N LEU A 64 12.55 7.13 7.45
CA LEU A 64 13.20 7.38 8.73
C LEU A 64 14.70 7.42 8.50
N GLU A 65 15.37 8.43 8.99
CA GLU A 65 16.83 8.51 9.02
C GLU A 65 17.34 8.39 10.44
N LEU A 66 18.19 7.43 10.71
CA LEU A 66 18.83 7.22 12.01
C LEU A 66 20.36 7.26 11.82
N ASP A 67 21.01 8.25 12.44
CA ASP A 67 22.46 8.43 12.38
C ASP A 67 23.02 8.47 10.95
N GLY A 68 22.26 9.01 9.99
CA GLY A 68 22.64 9.13 8.59
C GLY A 68 22.31 7.88 7.75
N GLN A 69 21.72 6.85 8.34
CA GLN A 69 21.23 5.69 7.62
C GLN A 69 19.73 5.83 7.36
N GLU A 70 19.32 5.59 6.12
CA GLU A 70 17.93 5.72 5.67
C GLU A 70 17.19 4.38 5.75
N TYR A 71 15.95 4.44 6.26
CA TYR A 71 15.02 3.32 6.38
C TYR A 71 13.69 3.70 5.73
N PRO A 72 13.44 3.29 4.47
CA PRO A 72 12.13 3.47 3.85
C PRO A 72 11.06 2.67 4.59
N LEU A 73 9.94 3.32 4.93
CA LEU A 73 8.85 2.73 5.70
C LEU A 73 7.69 2.23 4.83
N GLY A 74 7.94 1.97 3.56
CA GLY A 74 6.94 1.52 2.60
C GLY A 74 6.64 2.55 1.52
N VAL A 75 5.78 2.17 0.58
CA VAL A 75 5.32 3.01 -0.52
C VAL A 75 3.79 3.06 -0.46
N TYR A 76 3.24 4.27 -0.44
CA TYR A 76 1.83 4.55 -0.22
C TYR A 76 1.24 5.30 -1.41
N ARG A 77 0.05 4.91 -1.83
CA ARG A 77 -0.70 5.59 -2.89
C ARG A 77 -1.70 6.56 -2.26
N ILE A 78 -1.74 7.78 -2.78
CA ILE A 78 -2.68 8.80 -2.33
C ILE A 78 -4.10 8.35 -2.71
N THR A 79 -4.99 8.32 -1.72
CA THR A 79 -6.40 7.90 -1.89
C THR A 79 -7.36 9.04 -1.68
N THR A 80 -7.05 9.92 -0.74
CA THR A 80 -7.83 11.12 -0.47
C THR A 80 -6.93 12.33 -0.31
N TYR A 81 -7.39 13.46 -0.78
CA TYR A 81 -6.73 14.74 -0.53
C TYR A 81 -7.76 15.86 -0.35
N SER A 82 -7.38 16.86 0.40
CA SER A 82 -8.15 18.09 0.53
C SER A 82 -7.22 19.28 0.69
N ASP A 83 -7.55 20.36 -0.02
CA ASP A 83 -6.84 21.62 0.05
C ASP A 83 -7.49 22.56 1.06
N THR A 84 -6.67 23.27 1.81
CA THR A 84 -7.12 24.31 2.74
C THR A 84 -6.23 25.54 2.59
N ILE A 85 -6.84 26.67 2.28
CA ILE A 85 -6.17 27.99 2.28
C ILE A 85 -6.57 28.73 3.54
N SER A 86 -5.58 29.17 4.31
CA SER A 86 -5.78 29.93 5.54
C SER A 86 -4.82 31.10 5.62
N ALA A 87 -4.95 31.92 6.67
CA ALA A 87 -3.99 33.01 6.96
C ALA A 87 -2.56 32.50 7.19
N GLN A 88 -2.40 31.24 7.60
CA GLN A 88 -1.09 30.60 7.83
C GLN A 88 -0.47 30.01 6.56
N GLY A 89 -1.22 29.92 5.47
CA GLY A 89 -0.72 29.40 4.21
C GLY A 89 -1.71 28.49 3.48
N HIS A 90 -1.20 27.83 2.46
CA HIS A 90 -1.91 26.82 1.68
C HIS A 90 -1.43 25.45 2.09
N PHE A 91 -2.34 24.61 2.57
CA PHE A 91 -2.07 23.29 3.11
C PHE A 91 -2.82 22.21 2.34
N LEU A 92 -2.22 21.04 2.31
CA LEU A 92 -2.72 19.85 1.68
C LEU A 92 -2.81 18.74 2.73
N ARG A 93 -4.01 18.27 3.04
CA ARG A 93 -4.22 17.06 3.82
C ARG A 93 -4.27 15.87 2.86
N LEU A 94 -3.47 14.87 3.16
CA LEU A 94 -3.39 13.61 2.40
C LEU A 94 -3.65 12.43 3.30
N ASP A 95 -4.41 11.46 2.77
CA ASP A 95 -4.46 10.10 3.29
C ASP A 95 -4.02 9.15 2.17
N ALA A 96 -3.12 8.24 2.49
CA ALA A 96 -2.54 7.31 1.54
C ALA A 96 -2.46 5.91 2.17
N TYR A 97 -2.63 4.89 1.35
CA TYR A 97 -2.57 3.49 1.75
C TYR A 97 -1.49 2.76 0.96
N ASP A 98 -0.99 1.68 1.53
CA ASP A 98 -0.08 0.80 0.84
C ASP A 98 -0.74 0.12 -0.39
N ARG A 99 0.02 -0.68 -1.12
CA ARG A 99 -0.47 -1.31 -2.35
C ARG A 99 -1.54 -2.39 -2.11
N SER A 100 -1.75 -2.86 -0.87
CA SER A 100 -2.83 -3.79 -0.53
C SER A 100 -4.21 -3.16 -0.79
N TRP A 101 -4.33 -1.85 -0.61
CA TRP A 101 -5.54 -1.11 -0.97
C TRP A 101 -5.93 -1.28 -2.46
N MET A 102 -4.95 -1.31 -3.36
CA MET A 102 -5.24 -1.54 -4.79
C MET A 102 -5.88 -2.91 -5.02
N ILE A 103 -5.37 -3.95 -4.34
CA ILE A 103 -5.91 -5.32 -4.42
C ILE A 103 -7.34 -5.36 -3.89
N GLN A 104 -7.64 -4.62 -2.82
CA GLN A 104 -8.97 -4.52 -2.24
C GLN A 104 -9.97 -3.81 -3.17
N THR A 105 -9.51 -2.88 -4.01
CA THR A 105 -10.42 -2.17 -4.95
C THR A 105 -10.82 -3.00 -6.15
N ILE A 106 -10.06 -4.03 -6.51
CA ILE A 106 -10.37 -4.92 -7.62
C ILE A 106 -11.37 -5.98 -7.14
N LYS A 107 -12.45 -6.13 -7.89
CA LYS A 107 -13.53 -7.07 -7.59
C LYS A 107 -13.61 -8.14 -8.68
N THR A 108 -14.10 -9.32 -8.31
CA THR A 108 -14.44 -10.35 -9.28
C THR A 108 -15.61 -9.90 -10.18
N GLU A 109 -15.49 -10.09 -11.48
CA GLU A 109 -16.55 -9.79 -12.47
C GLU A 109 -17.58 -10.95 -12.61
N GLY A 110 -17.35 -12.05 -11.87
CA GLY A 110 -18.17 -13.24 -11.87
C GLY A 110 -17.65 -14.22 -10.82
N ILE A 111 -18.10 -15.48 -10.87
CA ILE A 111 -17.57 -16.54 -10.01
C ILE A 111 -16.12 -16.79 -10.37
N LEU A 112 -15.22 -16.60 -9.43
CA LEU A 112 -13.81 -16.94 -9.62
C LEU A 112 -13.64 -18.44 -9.45
N HIS A 113 -13.13 -19.10 -10.49
CA HIS A 113 -12.79 -20.52 -10.49
C HIS A 113 -11.28 -20.72 -10.35
N LEU A 114 -10.87 -21.52 -9.38
CA LEU A 114 -9.51 -22.01 -9.23
C LEU A 114 -9.53 -23.54 -9.23
N ALA A 115 -8.83 -24.15 -10.18
CA ALA A 115 -8.81 -25.59 -10.35
C ALA A 115 -8.04 -26.31 -9.23
N ALA A 116 -8.46 -27.53 -8.91
CA ALA A 116 -7.70 -28.46 -8.06
C ALA A 116 -6.28 -28.62 -8.59
N GLY A 117 -5.31 -28.76 -7.68
CA GLY A 117 -3.88 -28.81 -8.02
C GLY A 117 -3.22 -27.46 -8.26
N THR A 118 -3.97 -26.36 -8.31
CA THR A 118 -3.38 -25.01 -8.37
C THR A 118 -2.59 -24.74 -7.09
N ASN A 119 -1.33 -24.31 -7.22
CA ASN A 119 -0.51 -23.92 -6.07
C ASN A 119 -1.04 -22.62 -5.44
N TYR A 120 -1.16 -22.56 -4.11
CA TYR A 120 -1.73 -21.44 -3.39
C TYR A 120 -1.00 -20.12 -3.66
N ILE A 121 0.33 -20.13 -3.59
CA ILE A 121 1.13 -18.91 -3.84
C ILE A 121 1.00 -18.45 -5.30
N SER A 122 0.95 -19.38 -6.24
CA SER A 122 0.77 -19.05 -7.67
C SER A 122 -0.60 -18.42 -7.92
N ALA A 123 -1.67 -18.91 -7.27
CA ALA A 123 -3.01 -18.30 -7.36
C ALA A 123 -2.99 -16.86 -6.80
N VAL A 124 -2.41 -16.67 -5.63
CA VAL A 124 -2.28 -15.34 -5.02
C VAL A 124 -1.47 -14.38 -5.90
N GLN A 125 -0.33 -14.83 -6.43
CA GLN A 125 0.50 -14.01 -7.33
C GLN A 125 -0.24 -13.63 -8.61
N GLN A 126 -1.04 -14.53 -9.16
CA GLN A 126 -1.88 -14.25 -10.33
C GLN A 126 -2.92 -13.15 -10.02
N LEU A 127 -3.63 -13.26 -8.90
CA LEU A 127 -4.62 -12.26 -8.48
C LEU A 127 -3.97 -10.89 -8.24
N MET A 128 -2.84 -10.86 -7.54
CA MET A 128 -2.08 -9.62 -7.32
C MET A 128 -1.61 -8.98 -8.63
N THR A 129 -1.15 -9.81 -9.59
CA THR A 129 -0.73 -9.32 -10.90
C THR A 129 -1.92 -8.74 -11.68
N GLN A 130 -3.08 -9.38 -11.63
CA GLN A 130 -4.32 -8.87 -12.24
C GLN A 130 -4.76 -7.53 -11.59
N ALA A 131 -4.49 -7.35 -10.31
CA ALA A 131 -4.72 -6.08 -9.61
C ALA A 131 -3.67 -4.99 -9.93
N GLY A 132 -2.71 -5.26 -10.82
CA GLY A 132 -1.69 -4.30 -11.25
C GLY A 132 -0.45 -4.26 -10.35
N ILE A 133 -0.26 -5.24 -9.46
CA ILE A 133 0.96 -5.37 -8.66
C ILE A 133 2.01 -6.08 -9.52
N GLY A 134 2.99 -5.33 -10.03
CA GLY A 134 3.96 -5.83 -11.01
C GLY A 134 5.03 -6.78 -10.46
N LEU A 135 5.28 -6.75 -9.14
CA LEU A 135 6.26 -7.63 -8.49
C LEU A 135 5.70 -8.15 -7.17
N VAL A 136 5.56 -9.46 -7.07
CA VAL A 136 5.16 -10.16 -5.86
C VAL A 136 6.26 -11.14 -5.47
N ILE A 137 6.89 -10.89 -4.33
CA ILE A 137 7.90 -11.78 -3.75
C ILE A 137 7.21 -12.58 -2.65
N ALA A 138 7.20 -13.88 -2.75
CA ALA A 138 6.61 -14.77 -1.77
C ALA A 138 7.51 -15.99 -1.54
N THR A 139 7.47 -16.54 -0.34
CA THR A 139 8.13 -17.80 -0.04
C THR A 139 7.38 -18.91 -0.75
N PRO A 140 8.03 -19.77 -1.56
CA PRO A 140 7.35 -20.85 -2.25
C PRO A 140 6.83 -21.90 -1.25
N THR A 141 5.68 -22.50 -1.59
CA THR A 141 5.12 -23.66 -0.89
C THR A 141 4.84 -24.78 -1.87
N ALA A 142 4.82 -26.02 -1.39
CA ALA A 142 4.36 -27.17 -2.16
C ALA A 142 2.83 -27.38 -2.07
N GLU A 143 2.15 -26.61 -1.22
CA GLU A 143 0.71 -26.74 -0.98
C GLU A 143 -0.09 -26.36 -2.22
N THR A 144 -1.07 -27.21 -2.55
CA THR A 144 -1.98 -27.05 -3.69
C THR A 144 -3.42 -27.23 -3.26
N LEU A 145 -4.34 -26.59 -3.98
CA LEU A 145 -5.78 -26.75 -3.79
C LEU A 145 -6.16 -28.22 -3.95
N GLN A 146 -6.85 -28.78 -2.96
CA GLN A 146 -7.26 -30.19 -2.96
C GLN A 146 -8.48 -30.46 -3.87
N THR A 147 -9.30 -29.42 -4.05
CA THR A 147 -10.53 -29.44 -4.86
C THR A 147 -10.63 -28.17 -5.68
N ASP A 148 -11.47 -28.18 -6.70
CA ASP A 148 -11.86 -26.98 -7.40
C ASP A 148 -12.55 -26.00 -6.42
N ARG A 149 -12.27 -24.70 -6.59
CA ARG A 149 -12.82 -23.62 -5.77
C ARG A 149 -13.63 -22.68 -6.64
N GLU A 150 -14.87 -22.47 -6.22
CA GLU A 150 -15.83 -21.54 -6.83
C GLU A 150 -16.56 -20.74 -5.74
N ASP A 151 -15.88 -20.51 -4.62
CA ASP A 151 -16.50 -19.97 -3.40
C ASP A 151 -16.75 -18.46 -3.51
N TRP A 152 -16.04 -17.79 -4.40
CA TRP A 152 -16.03 -16.34 -4.49
C TRP A 152 -16.99 -15.85 -5.56
N GLN A 153 -18.05 -15.19 -5.10
CA GLN A 153 -19.10 -14.62 -5.93
C GLN A 153 -18.63 -13.31 -6.60
N GLU A 154 -19.36 -12.87 -7.60
CA GLU A 154 -19.21 -11.56 -8.20
C GLU A 154 -19.17 -10.46 -7.15
N GLY A 155 -18.25 -9.51 -7.30
CA GLY A 155 -18.06 -8.40 -6.37
C GLY A 155 -17.16 -8.71 -5.16
N THR A 156 -16.66 -9.95 -5.01
CA THR A 156 -15.67 -10.27 -3.97
C THR A 156 -14.34 -9.60 -4.30
N ASP A 157 -13.73 -8.90 -3.33
CA ASP A 157 -12.43 -8.27 -3.56
C ASP A 157 -11.26 -9.26 -3.53
N TYR A 158 -10.24 -8.95 -4.34
CA TYR A 158 -9.08 -9.83 -4.49
C TYR A 158 -8.25 -9.96 -3.21
N LEU A 159 -8.22 -8.92 -2.36
CA LEU A 159 -7.49 -8.98 -1.09
C LEU A 159 -8.13 -10.00 -0.15
N THR A 160 -9.46 -10.02 -0.05
CA THR A 160 -10.21 -11.02 0.73
C THR A 160 -9.89 -12.44 0.23
N ILE A 161 -9.88 -12.64 -1.08
CA ILE A 161 -9.55 -13.97 -1.67
C ILE A 161 -8.11 -14.36 -1.34
N CYS A 162 -7.15 -13.45 -1.53
CA CYS A 162 -5.76 -13.71 -1.21
C CYS A 162 -5.57 -14.06 0.27
N ASN A 163 -6.19 -13.32 1.18
CA ASN A 163 -6.09 -13.57 2.62
C ASN A 163 -6.72 -14.91 3.01
N GLN A 164 -7.83 -15.33 2.40
CA GLN A 164 -8.42 -16.64 2.62
C GLN A 164 -7.49 -17.76 2.16
N LEU A 165 -6.94 -17.65 0.94
CA LEU A 165 -6.01 -18.65 0.40
C LEU A 165 -4.75 -18.77 1.27
N LEU A 166 -4.16 -17.65 1.69
CA LEU A 166 -2.98 -17.64 2.55
C LEU A 166 -3.27 -18.18 3.95
N GLY A 167 -4.44 -17.86 4.51
CA GLY A 167 -4.87 -18.35 5.81
C GLY A 167 -5.04 -19.87 5.86
N GLU A 168 -5.46 -20.52 4.76
CA GLU A 168 -5.62 -21.98 4.68
C GLU A 168 -4.28 -22.73 4.81
N ILE A 169 -3.17 -22.11 4.43
CA ILE A 169 -1.83 -22.68 4.53
C ILE A 169 -0.99 -22.09 5.66
N ASN A 170 -1.62 -21.32 6.57
CA ASN A 170 -0.97 -20.62 7.68
C ASN A 170 0.24 -19.77 7.24
N TYR A 171 0.10 -19.06 6.15
CA TYR A 171 1.13 -18.23 5.54
C TYR A 171 1.06 -16.79 6.06
#